data_56a98cbda571f06d6d330e7e1f9a86b6
#
_entry.id   56a98cbda571f06d6d330e7e1f9a86b6
#
_cell.length_a   1.000
_cell.length_b   1.000
_cell.length_c   1.000
_cell.angle_alpha   90.00
_cell.angle_beta   90.00
_cell.angle_gamma   90.00
#
_symmetry.space_group_name_H-M   'P 1'
#
loop_
_entity.id
_entity.type
_entity.pdbx_description
1 polymer ?
#
loop_
_entity_poly.entity_id
_entity_poly.type
_entity_poly.pdbx_seq_one_letter_code
_entity_poly.pdbx_strand_id
1 'polypeptide(L)'
;MRARLDMKRVLQKVVCLLLSAVMLAGGVSFASADVLTGGVSSASADVQMQEHGSGGAARKRTEVTYTEGMTVSDADTLYSLYMQAQADLLPRLKLRTTERLYRVFDAESAVWSPSVSTYTYTTISGSAATIDVQFNYTVEYEVECLLRNAQAETAASDAAIRYAQKLRRITKAAIKACRTQKQKVKAINAYMVKHYTYDDRYADASYSFTGLLDYKKGVCKGYAELFRLMCLQAGIRTESVTGLATSGPGQQDYELHMWSRSKINGKWYYTDVTFNDGAGSNQFLLLPAKRFYGKGYHYLQQ
;
A
#
# COMPACT_ATOMS: atom_id res chain seq x y z
N MET A 1 13.10 33.32 5.20
CA MET A 1 13.72 32.90 3.92
C MET A 1 14.05 31.43 4.06
N ARG A 2 13.13 30.51 3.71
CA ARG A 2 13.33 29.05 3.80
C ARG A 2 14.07 28.60 2.56
N ALA A 3 15.12 27.80 2.74
CA ALA A 3 15.99 27.30 1.70
C ALA A 3 15.21 26.59 0.59
N ARG A 4 15.46 26.92 -0.65
CA ARG A 4 15.04 26.17 -1.82
C ARG A 4 15.67 24.79 -1.72
N LEU A 5 14.86 23.76 -1.57
CA LEU A 5 15.30 22.38 -1.65
C LEU A 5 16.00 22.13 -2.99
N ASP A 6 17.19 21.60 -2.92
CA ASP A 6 17.97 21.21 -4.11
C ASP A 6 17.46 19.86 -4.64
N MET A 7 16.37 19.93 -5.38
CA MET A 7 15.51 18.86 -5.84
C MET A 7 16.20 17.86 -6.79
N LYS A 8 17.25 18.28 -7.51
CA LYS A 8 17.98 17.39 -8.43
C LYS A 8 18.74 16.27 -7.72
N ARG A 9 19.18 16.49 -6.47
CA ARG A 9 19.83 15.45 -5.66
C ARG A 9 18.86 14.41 -5.13
N VAL A 10 17.59 14.79 -4.98
CA VAL A 10 16.51 13.91 -4.48
C VAL A 10 16.09 12.89 -5.53
N LEU A 11 15.86 13.35 -6.75
CA LEU A 11 15.44 12.48 -7.86
C LEU A 11 16.46 11.37 -8.12
N GLN A 12 17.76 11.70 -8.05
CA GLN A 12 18.85 10.74 -8.28
C GLN A 12 18.93 9.68 -7.18
N LYS A 13 18.63 10.03 -5.91
CA LYS A 13 18.61 9.06 -4.80
C LYS A 13 17.36 8.19 -4.77
N VAL A 14 16.20 8.73 -5.09
CA VAL A 14 14.94 7.95 -5.16
C VAL A 14 14.98 6.94 -6.30
N VAL A 15 15.51 7.30 -7.47
CA VAL A 15 15.72 6.37 -8.59
C VAL A 15 16.75 5.30 -8.22
N CYS A 16 17.84 5.64 -7.52
CA CYS A 16 18.82 4.65 -7.05
C CYS A 16 18.24 3.69 -5.99
N LEU A 17 17.39 4.15 -5.07
CA LEU A 17 16.77 3.30 -4.05
C LEU A 17 15.69 2.37 -4.62
N LEU A 18 14.91 2.80 -5.60
CA LEU A 18 13.96 1.95 -6.31
C LEU A 18 14.69 0.88 -7.14
N LEU A 19 15.82 1.23 -7.79
CA LEU A 19 16.67 0.27 -8.51
C LEU A 19 17.39 -0.68 -7.54
N SER A 20 17.82 -0.23 -6.35
CA SER A 20 18.48 -1.07 -5.35
C SER A 20 17.52 -2.08 -4.71
N ALA A 21 16.26 -1.71 -4.49
CA ALA A 21 15.22 -2.63 -4.00
C ALA A 21 14.89 -3.72 -5.02
N VAL A 22 14.99 -3.42 -6.32
CA VAL A 22 14.82 -4.41 -7.40
C VAL A 22 16.05 -5.32 -7.54
N MET A 23 17.27 -4.83 -7.20
CA MET A 23 18.51 -5.61 -7.32
C MET A 23 18.77 -6.55 -6.12
N LEU A 24 18.17 -6.32 -4.96
CA LEU A 24 18.31 -7.17 -3.76
C LEU A 24 17.31 -8.32 -3.69
N ALA A 25 16.30 -8.35 -4.55
CA ALA A 25 15.33 -9.44 -4.65
C ALA A 25 15.63 -10.36 -5.85
N GLY A 26 16.69 -11.16 -5.75
CA GLY A 26 16.86 -12.41 -6.49
C GLY A 26 17.21 -12.26 -7.96
N GLY A 27 18.38 -12.80 -8.31
CA GLY A 27 18.89 -12.90 -9.67
C GLY A 27 17.93 -13.59 -10.63
N VAL A 28 17.57 -12.88 -11.69
CA VAL A 28 16.95 -13.42 -12.89
C VAL A 28 17.88 -13.10 -14.06
N SER A 29 18.37 -14.15 -14.69
CA SER A 29 19.18 -14.11 -15.91
C SER A 29 18.31 -13.61 -17.05
N PHE A 30 18.67 -12.48 -17.68
CA PHE A 30 18.03 -12.01 -18.90
C PHE A 30 18.67 -12.69 -20.11
N ALA A 31 17.88 -13.48 -20.85
CA ALA A 31 18.17 -13.84 -22.20
C ALA A 31 17.75 -12.68 -23.13
N SER A 32 18.65 -12.29 -24.02
CA SER A 32 18.48 -11.23 -25.00
C SER A 32 17.26 -11.48 -25.91
N ALA A 33 16.44 -10.47 -26.12
CA ALA A 33 15.51 -10.44 -27.24
C ALA A 33 15.57 -9.07 -27.92
N ASP A 34 15.66 -9.16 -29.25
CA ASP A 34 15.99 -8.12 -30.19
C ASP A 34 14.98 -6.97 -30.27
N VAL A 35 15.56 -5.79 -30.56
CA VAL A 35 14.88 -4.54 -30.92
C VAL A 35 14.14 -4.72 -32.25
N LEU A 36 12.84 -4.44 -32.28
CA LEU A 36 12.11 -4.07 -33.49
C LEU A 36 11.38 -2.74 -33.27
N THR A 37 11.86 -1.75 -34.03
CA THR A 37 11.27 -0.43 -34.20
C THR A 37 9.96 -0.53 -34.99
N GLY A 38 8.89 0.11 -34.52
CA GLY A 38 7.65 0.25 -35.29
C GLY A 38 6.62 1.18 -34.63
N GLY A 39 6.50 2.37 -35.20
CA GLY A 39 5.28 3.14 -35.39
C GLY A 39 4.49 3.59 -34.15
N VAL A 40 4.68 4.85 -33.77
CA VAL A 40 3.83 5.58 -32.82
C VAL A 40 2.48 5.89 -33.48
N SER A 41 1.39 5.31 -32.99
CA SER A 41 0.03 5.79 -33.26
C SER A 41 -0.55 6.27 -31.93
N SER A 42 -0.88 7.55 -31.88
CA SER A 42 -1.57 8.20 -30.75
C SER A 42 -3.01 7.67 -30.65
N ALA A 43 -3.27 6.81 -29.70
CA ALA A 43 -4.60 6.52 -29.22
C ALA A 43 -4.65 6.95 -27.75
N SER A 44 -5.48 7.96 -27.48
CA SER A 44 -5.88 8.36 -26.15
C SER A 44 -6.59 7.18 -25.48
N ALA A 45 -5.86 6.42 -24.67
CA ALA A 45 -6.45 5.40 -23.82
C ALA A 45 -6.82 6.09 -22.50
N ASP A 46 -8.13 6.28 -22.29
CA ASP A 46 -8.71 6.49 -20.96
C ASP A 46 -8.30 5.29 -20.10
N VAL A 47 -7.24 5.44 -19.31
CA VAL A 47 -6.90 4.48 -18.26
C VAL A 47 -7.90 4.72 -17.14
N GLN A 48 -9.09 4.15 -17.31
CA GLN A 48 -9.94 3.81 -16.18
C GLN A 48 -9.10 2.92 -15.29
N MET A 49 -8.75 3.41 -14.09
CA MET A 49 -8.35 2.51 -13.02
C MET A 49 -9.50 1.52 -12.85
N GLN A 50 -9.34 0.33 -13.39
CA GLN A 50 -10.24 -0.78 -13.08
C GLN A 50 -10.23 -0.92 -11.57
N GLU A 51 -11.35 -0.51 -10.95
CA GLU A 51 -11.70 -0.99 -9.63
C GLU A 51 -11.69 -2.53 -9.73
N HIS A 52 -10.66 -3.16 -9.24
CA HIS A 52 -10.69 -4.59 -9.07
C HIS A 52 -11.83 -4.89 -8.09
N GLY A 53 -12.97 -5.25 -8.68
CA GLY A 53 -14.07 -5.90 -8.03
C GLY A 53 -15.07 -5.03 -7.33
N SER A 54 -16.04 -4.51 -8.03
CA SER A 54 -17.41 -4.51 -7.56
C SER A 54 -18.44 -4.33 -8.67
N GLY A 55 -18.27 -5.05 -9.76
CA GLY A 55 -19.27 -5.28 -10.80
C GLY A 55 -19.71 -6.72 -10.86
N GLY A 56 -19.42 -7.54 -9.87
CA GLY A 56 -19.98 -8.87 -9.66
C GLY A 56 -20.83 -8.85 -8.40
N ALA A 57 -21.97 -9.53 -8.41
CA ALA A 57 -22.76 -9.83 -7.21
C ALA A 57 -21.80 -10.23 -6.09
N ALA A 58 -21.97 -9.66 -4.89
CA ALA A 58 -21.13 -9.92 -3.74
C ALA A 58 -20.95 -11.43 -3.60
N ARG A 59 -19.76 -11.93 -3.99
CA ARG A 59 -19.44 -13.35 -3.84
C ARG A 59 -19.58 -13.65 -2.36
N LYS A 60 -20.48 -14.56 -1.99
CA LYS A 60 -20.58 -15.06 -0.63
C LYS A 60 -19.19 -15.56 -0.26
N ARG A 61 -18.57 -14.92 0.73
CA ARG A 61 -17.32 -15.39 1.34
C ARG A 61 -17.65 -16.76 1.93
N THR A 62 -17.18 -17.81 1.29
CA THR A 62 -17.27 -19.16 1.85
C THR A 62 -16.20 -19.20 2.94
N GLU A 63 -16.60 -19.30 4.20
CA GLU A 63 -15.66 -19.59 5.29
C GLU A 63 -15.14 -21.01 5.07
N VAL A 64 -13.94 -21.10 4.54
CA VAL A 64 -13.23 -22.36 4.36
C VAL A 64 -12.16 -22.46 5.42
N THR A 65 -12.25 -23.46 6.29
CA THR A 65 -11.21 -23.72 7.27
C THR A 65 -10.02 -24.39 6.58
N TYR A 66 -8.86 -23.74 6.67
CA TYR A 66 -7.62 -24.29 6.14
C TYR A 66 -7.14 -25.50 6.96
N THR A 67 -6.76 -26.56 6.25
CA THR A 67 -6.04 -27.70 6.80
C THR A 67 -4.87 -28.02 5.88
N GLU A 68 -3.66 -28.21 6.43
CA GLU A 68 -2.47 -28.49 5.64
C GLU A 68 -2.67 -29.70 4.72
N GLY A 69 -2.36 -29.51 3.43
CA GLY A 69 -2.49 -30.53 2.39
C GLY A 69 -3.92 -30.84 1.95
N MET A 70 -4.91 -30.03 2.36
CA MET A 70 -6.28 -30.17 1.88
C MET A 70 -6.37 -30.06 0.35
N THR A 71 -7.37 -30.72 -0.23
CA THR A 71 -7.60 -30.67 -1.68
C THR A 71 -8.62 -29.57 -2.02
N VAL A 72 -8.27 -28.75 -3.00
CA VAL A 72 -9.08 -27.64 -3.51
C VAL A 72 -9.37 -27.88 -4.99
N SER A 73 -10.64 -27.81 -5.38
CA SER A 73 -11.11 -28.14 -6.73
C SER A 73 -11.64 -26.95 -7.53
N ASP A 74 -11.73 -25.76 -6.93
CA ASP A 74 -12.23 -24.55 -7.59
C ASP A 74 -11.37 -23.31 -7.28
N ALA A 75 -11.37 -22.36 -8.22
CA ALA A 75 -10.52 -21.17 -8.14
C ALA A 75 -10.93 -20.20 -7.02
N ASP A 76 -12.22 -20.07 -6.75
CA ASP A 76 -12.71 -19.13 -5.72
C ASP A 76 -12.27 -19.57 -4.33
N THR A 77 -12.34 -20.88 -4.04
CA THR A 77 -11.84 -21.47 -2.78
C THR A 77 -10.32 -21.32 -2.69
N LEU A 78 -9.57 -21.61 -3.75
CA LEU A 78 -8.12 -21.49 -3.76
C LEU A 78 -7.67 -20.06 -3.48
N TYR A 79 -8.26 -19.10 -4.19
CA TYR A 79 -7.97 -17.68 -3.99
C TYR A 79 -8.37 -17.20 -2.58
N SER A 80 -9.54 -17.63 -2.08
CA SER A 80 -10.00 -17.28 -0.73
C SER A 80 -9.05 -17.78 0.35
N LEU A 81 -8.57 -19.01 0.24
CA LEU A 81 -7.59 -19.57 1.18
C LEU A 81 -6.24 -18.84 1.13
N TYR A 82 -5.78 -18.49 -0.08
CA TYR A 82 -4.55 -17.72 -0.25
C TYR A 82 -4.64 -16.33 0.41
N MET A 83 -5.75 -15.62 0.20
CA MET A 83 -5.98 -14.31 0.81
C MET A 83 -6.19 -14.39 2.32
N GLN A 84 -6.86 -15.46 2.81
CA GLN A 84 -7.04 -15.69 4.23
C GLN A 84 -5.71 -16.01 4.91
N ALA A 85 -4.87 -16.86 4.30
CA ALA A 85 -3.55 -17.19 4.82
C ALA A 85 -2.69 -15.92 5.03
N GLN A 86 -2.73 -14.98 4.09
CA GLN A 86 -2.05 -13.69 4.24
C GLN A 86 -2.67 -12.82 5.34
N ALA A 87 -4.01 -12.74 5.42
CA ALA A 87 -4.69 -11.95 6.44
C ALA A 87 -4.46 -12.47 7.88
N ASP A 88 -4.28 -13.79 8.01
CA ASP A 88 -4.01 -14.46 9.28
C ASP A 88 -2.49 -14.59 9.55
N LEU A 89 -1.65 -14.04 8.69
CA LEU A 89 -0.18 -14.08 8.75
C LEU A 89 0.38 -15.51 8.82
N LEU A 90 -0.27 -16.47 8.13
CA LEU A 90 0.27 -17.84 8.08
C LEU A 90 1.63 -17.82 7.37
N PRO A 91 2.66 -18.47 7.93
CA PRO A 91 3.97 -18.50 7.30
C PRO A 91 4.01 -19.40 6.07
N ARG A 92 3.03 -20.31 5.95
CA ARG A 92 2.98 -21.31 4.87
C ARG A 92 1.54 -21.72 4.55
N LEU A 93 1.29 -21.94 3.26
CA LEU A 93 0.05 -22.50 2.75
C LEU A 93 0.36 -23.70 1.85
N LYS A 94 -0.05 -24.92 2.23
CA LYS A 94 0.17 -26.13 1.44
C LYS A 94 -1.16 -26.77 1.06
N LEU A 95 -1.40 -26.87 -0.23
CA LEU A 95 -2.66 -27.35 -0.80
C LEU A 95 -2.42 -28.38 -1.89
N ARG A 96 -3.42 -29.22 -2.14
CA ARG A 96 -3.50 -30.09 -3.33
C ARG A 96 -4.58 -29.56 -4.26
N THR A 97 -4.32 -29.59 -5.58
CA THR A 97 -5.26 -29.11 -6.59
C THR A 97 -5.01 -29.83 -7.93
N THR A 98 -5.66 -29.38 -9.00
CA THR A 98 -5.37 -29.84 -10.36
C THR A 98 -4.30 -28.96 -11.01
N GLU A 99 -3.52 -29.51 -11.95
CA GLU A 99 -2.55 -28.73 -12.75
C GLU A 99 -3.22 -27.52 -13.42
N ARG A 100 -4.42 -27.71 -14.00
CA ARG A 100 -5.17 -26.63 -14.65
C ARG A 100 -5.47 -25.48 -13.68
N LEU A 101 -5.94 -25.81 -12.49
CA LEU A 101 -6.30 -24.80 -11.49
C LEU A 101 -5.06 -24.09 -10.96
N TYR A 102 -3.94 -24.81 -10.77
CA TYR A 102 -2.66 -24.21 -10.41
C TYR A 102 -2.20 -23.16 -11.44
N ARG A 103 -2.29 -23.48 -12.74
CA ARG A 103 -1.85 -22.52 -13.79
C ARG A 103 -2.66 -21.22 -13.78
N VAL A 104 -3.97 -21.29 -13.50
CA VAL A 104 -4.82 -20.11 -13.33
C VAL A 104 -4.39 -19.33 -12.08
N PHE A 105 -4.18 -20.00 -10.97
CA PHE A 105 -3.73 -19.39 -9.72
C PHE A 105 -2.36 -18.72 -9.86
N ASP A 106 -1.40 -19.36 -10.51
CA ASP A 106 -0.06 -18.83 -10.72
C ASP A 106 -0.09 -17.53 -11.55
N ALA A 107 -0.90 -17.49 -12.60
CA ALA A 107 -1.10 -16.30 -13.42
C ALA A 107 -1.75 -15.14 -12.64
N GLU A 108 -2.71 -15.43 -11.75
CA GLU A 108 -3.42 -14.42 -10.96
C GLU A 108 -2.66 -14.00 -9.70
N SER A 109 -1.91 -14.92 -9.08
CA SER A 109 -1.13 -14.65 -7.87
C SER A 109 0.15 -13.83 -8.14
N ALA A 110 0.54 -13.72 -9.40
CA ALA A 110 1.63 -12.87 -9.86
C ALA A 110 1.37 -11.36 -9.63
N VAL A 111 0.23 -10.98 -9.03
CA VAL A 111 0.01 -9.61 -8.55
C VAL A 111 0.97 -9.33 -7.41
N TRP A 112 2.09 -8.73 -7.79
CA TRP A 112 3.18 -8.41 -6.89
C TRP A 112 2.72 -7.44 -5.79
N SER A 113 2.85 -7.86 -4.53
CA SER A 113 2.69 -6.99 -3.37
C SER A 113 4.07 -6.70 -2.78
N PRO A 114 4.52 -5.45 -2.73
CA PRO A 114 5.81 -5.13 -2.13
C PRO A 114 5.88 -5.43 -0.62
N SER A 115 4.75 -5.67 -0.01
CA SER A 115 4.63 -5.92 1.44
C SER A 115 4.58 -7.41 1.81
N VAL A 116 4.39 -8.28 0.81
CA VAL A 116 4.37 -9.74 0.99
C VAL A 116 5.16 -10.38 -0.13
N SER A 117 6.30 -10.96 0.20
CA SER A 117 7.03 -11.79 -0.76
C SER A 117 6.67 -13.26 -0.57
N THR A 118 6.55 -13.99 -1.66
CA THR A 118 6.18 -15.40 -1.66
C THR A 118 7.20 -16.24 -2.40
N TYR A 119 7.45 -17.43 -1.87
CA TYR A 119 8.14 -18.51 -2.58
C TYR A 119 7.16 -19.65 -2.77
N THR A 120 6.86 -19.99 -4.02
CA THR A 120 5.93 -21.06 -4.35
C THR A 120 6.69 -22.26 -4.92
N TYR A 121 6.56 -23.39 -4.25
CA TYR A 121 7.06 -24.68 -4.74
C TYR A 121 5.86 -25.47 -5.25
N THR A 122 5.95 -25.94 -6.49
CA THR A 122 4.88 -26.74 -7.10
C THR A 122 5.42 -28.06 -7.59
N THR A 123 4.71 -29.13 -7.21
CA THR A 123 4.96 -30.46 -7.74
C THR A 123 3.75 -30.89 -8.56
N ILE A 124 3.97 -31.20 -9.84
CA ILE A 124 2.93 -31.66 -10.76
C ILE A 124 3.14 -33.17 -10.97
N SER A 125 2.08 -33.97 -10.83
CA SER A 125 2.08 -35.39 -11.07
C SER A 125 0.79 -35.76 -11.83
N GLY A 126 0.93 -36.00 -13.15
CA GLY A 126 -0.23 -36.17 -14.04
C GLY A 126 -1.08 -34.90 -14.05
N SER A 127 -2.37 -35.05 -13.76
CA SER A 127 -3.32 -33.94 -13.68
C SER A 127 -3.42 -33.29 -12.28
N ALA A 128 -2.65 -33.77 -11.29
CA ALA A 128 -2.64 -33.26 -9.93
C ALA A 128 -1.46 -32.30 -9.71
N ALA A 129 -1.66 -31.29 -8.89
CA ALA A 129 -0.63 -30.37 -8.43
C ALA A 129 -0.65 -30.22 -6.91
N THR A 130 0.53 -30.12 -6.30
CA THR A 130 0.69 -29.69 -4.90
C THR A 130 1.31 -28.30 -4.93
N ILE A 131 0.64 -27.35 -4.30
CA ILE A 131 1.11 -25.97 -4.13
C ILE A 131 1.60 -25.81 -2.70
N ASP A 132 2.80 -25.28 -2.53
CA ASP A 132 3.43 -25.01 -1.24
C ASP A 132 3.96 -23.59 -1.27
N VAL A 133 3.21 -22.65 -0.69
CA VAL A 133 3.55 -21.23 -0.66
C VAL A 133 4.12 -20.87 0.69
N GLN A 134 5.31 -20.30 0.71
CA GLN A 134 5.91 -19.67 1.87
C GLN A 134 5.75 -18.17 1.78
N PHE A 135 5.29 -17.52 2.86
CA PHE A 135 5.06 -16.10 2.94
C PHE A 135 6.12 -15.42 3.81
N ASN A 136 6.63 -14.29 3.35
CA ASN A 136 7.44 -13.39 4.15
C ASN A 136 6.75 -12.02 4.16
N TYR A 137 6.40 -11.54 5.33
CA TYR A 137 5.64 -10.32 5.55
C TYR A 137 6.57 -9.18 5.98
N THR A 138 6.33 -7.97 5.47
CA THR A 138 6.94 -6.78 6.04
C THR A 138 6.23 -6.40 7.34
N VAL A 139 6.92 -5.68 8.22
CA VAL A 139 6.32 -5.16 9.47
C VAL A 139 5.10 -4.30 9.18
N GLU A 140 5.10 -3.55 8.08
CA GLU A 140 3.98 -2.72 7.63
C GLU A 140 2.73 -3.56 7.35
N TYR A 141 2.91 -4.69 6.66
CA TYR A 141 1.80 -5.60 6.36
C TYR A 141 1.26 -6.28 7.62
N GLU A 142 2.15 -6.78 8.47
CA GLU A 142 1.77 -7.38 9.76
C GLU A 142 0.97 -6.39 10.62
N VAL A 143 1.42 -5.14 10.71
CA VAL A 143 0.70 -4.08 11.45
C VAL A 143 -0.69 -3.86 10.86
N GLU A 144 -0.82 -3.80 9.53
CA GLU A 144 -2.13 -3.66 8.89
C GLU A 144 -3.06 -4.83 9.22
N CYS A 145 -2.55 -6.07 9.15
CA CYS A 145 -3.31 -7.26 9.55
C CYS A 145 -3.76 -7.18 11.00
N LEU A 146 -2.85 -6.83 11.92
CA LEU A 146 -3.17 -6.65 13.35
C LEU A 146 -4.22 -5.58 13.61
N LEU A 147 -4.23 -4.49 12.86
CA LEU A 147 -5.23 -3.44 12.99
C LEU A 147 -6.62 -3.89 12.49
N ARG A 148 -6.67 -4.84 11.56
CA ARG A 148 -7.90 -5.42 11.01
C ARG A 148 -8.41 -6.61 11.82
N ASN A 149 -7.48 -7.45 12.30
CA ASN A 149 -7.77 -8.73 12.96
C ASN A 149 -6.82 -8.94 14.15
N ALA A 150 -7.36 -8.86 15.37
CA ALA A 150 -6.56 -9.06 16.57
C ALA A 150 -6.04 -10.51 16.72
N GLN A 151 -6.73 -11.50 16.11
CA GLN A 151 -6.29 -12.90 16.16
C GLN A 151 -4.97 -13.15 15.42
N ALA A 152 -4.59 -12.28 14.48
CA ALA A 152 -3.29 -12.34 13.82
C ALA A 152 -2.10 -12.09 14.75
N GLU A 153 -2.33 -11.67 16.01
CA GLU A 153 -1.26 -11.38 16.99
C GLU A 153 -0.38 -12.61 17.31
N THR A 154 -0.95 -13.81 17.25
CA THR A 154 -0.21 -15.05 17.52
C THR A 154 0.82 -15.40 16.44
N ALA A 155 0.70 -14.86 15.24
CA ALA A 155 1.58 -15.12 14.11
C ALA A 155 2.45 -13.90 13.72
N ALA A 156 2.15 -12.72 14.28
CA ALA A 156 2.86 -11.49 13.99
C ALA A 156 4.18 -11.37 14.75
N SER A 157 5.12 -10.61 14.19
CA SER A 157 6.38 -10.30 14.87
C SER A 157 6.16 -9.37 16.08
N ASP A 158 7.05 -9.47 17.08
CA ASP A 158 7.04 -8.57 18.24
C ASP A 158 7.12 -7.09 17.83
N ALA A 159 7.84 -6.79 16.77
CA ALA A 159 7.95 -5.44 16.24
C ALA A 159 6.58 -4.93 15.75
N ALA A 160 5.87 -5.74 14.96
CA ALA A 160 4.54 -5.39 14.46
C ALA A 160 3.52 -5.22 15.59
N ILE A 161 3.56 -6.10 16.60
CA ILE A 161 2.69 -6.01 17.78
C ILE A 161 2.92 -4.68 18.50
N ARG A 162 4.17 -4.30 18.77
CA ARG A 162 4.51 -3.02 19.42
C ARG A 162 4.01 -1.81 18.61
N TYR A 163 4.20 -1.82 17.29
CA TYR A 163 3.73 -0.73 16.43
C TYR A 163 2.21 -0.67 16.36
N ALA A 164 1.53 -1.80 16.26
CA ALA A 164 0.06 -1.83 16.26
C ALA A 164 -0.51 -1.29 17.58
N GLN A 165 0.07 -1.67 18.73
CA GLN A 165 -0.33 -1.13 20.04
C GLN A 165 -0.08 0.38 20.14
N LYS A 166 1.07 0.87 19.65
CA LYS A 166 1.40 2.29 19.62
C LYS A 166 0.40 3.06 18.74
N LEU A 167 0.07 2.53 17.54
CA LEU A 167 -0.92 3.10 16.62
C LEU A 167 -2.32 3.16 17.23
N ARG A 168 -2.78 2.08 17.86
CA ARG A 168 -4.07 2.03 18.56
C ARG A 168 -4.16 3.13 19.62
N ARG A 169 -3.11 3.29 20.43
CA ARG A 169 -3.04 4.29 21.50
C ARG A 169 -3.09 5.71 20.97
N ILE A 170 -2.22 6.05 20.02
CA ILE A 170 -2.16 7.43 19.49
C ILE A 170 -3.40 7.79 18.70
N THR A 171 -3.96 6.86 17.92
CA THR A 171 -5.20 7.09 17.17
C THR A 171 -6.37 7.30 18.10
N LYS A 172 -6.54 6.45 19.14
CA LYS A 172 -7.59 6.61 20.14
C LYS A 172 -7.50 7.98 20.82
N ALA A 173 -6.30 8.44 21.17
CA ALA A 173 -6.10 9.76 21.77
C ALA A 173 -6.46 10.89 20.79
N ALA A 174 -6.01 10.80 19.55
CA ALA A 174 -6.26 11.81 18.51
C ALA A 174 -7.77 12.01 18.22
N ILE A 175 -8.54 10.92 18.18
CA ILE A 175 -9.97 10.96 17.79
C ILE A 175 -10.94 10.96 18.98
N LYS A 176 -10.46 11.07 20.23
CA LYS A 176 -11.28 10.91 21.46
C LYS A 176 -12.57 11.74 21.46
N ALA A 177 -12.52 12.97 20.95
CA ALA A 177 -13.67 13.88 20.90
C ALA A 177 -14.47 13.81 19.59
N CYS A 178 -14.11 12.92 18.65
CA CYS A 178 -14.69 12.89 17.31
C CYS A 178 -15.91 11.97 17.24
N ARG A 179 -17.00 12.47 16.68
CA ARG A 179 -18.25 11.71 16.47
C ARG A 179 -18.46 11.28 15.01
N THR A 180 -17.92 12.01 14.06
CA THR A 180 -18.11 11.74 12.61
C THR A 180 -16.80 11.32 11.93
N GLN A 181 -16.91 10.60 10.81
CA GLN A 181 -15.74 10.23 10.00
C GLN A 181 -14.92 11.45 9.58
N LYS A 182 -15.56 12.56 9.15
CA LYS A 182 -14.86 13.80 8.79
C LYS A 182 -14.09 14.40 9.97
N GLN A 183 -14.67 14.41 11.17
CA GLN A 183 -13.98 14.88 12.38
C GLN A 183 -12.76 14.02 12.68
N LYS A 184 -12.88 12.69 12.59
CA LYS A 184 -11.78 11.77 12.83
C LYS A 184 -10.62 12.02 11.87
N VAL A 185 -10.88 12.13 10.54
CA VAL A 185 -9.85 12.41 9.54
C VAL A 185 -9.15 13.74 9.81
N LYS A 186 -9.91 14.80 10.12
CA LYS A 186 -9.35 16.10 10.48
C LYS A 186 -8.47 16.03 11.72
N ALA A 187 -8.89 15.31 12.74
CA ALA A 187 -8.14 15.14 13.99
C ALA A 187 -6.85 14.32 13.77
N ILE A 188 -6.88 13.28 12.93
CA ILE A 188 -5.70 12.51 12.56
C ILE A 188 -4.70 13.41 11.80
N ASN A 189 -5.15 14.16 10.78
CA ASN A 189 -4.29 15.12 10.09
C ASN A 189 -3.66 16.14 11.05
N ALA A 190 -4.46 16.75 11.92
CA ALA A 190 -3.98 17.72 12.89
C ALA A 190 -2.98 17.12 13.89
N TYR A 191 -3.22 15.86 14.33
CA TYR A 191 -2.28 15.12 15.15
C TYR A 191 -0.95 14.94 14.43
N MET A 192 -0.98 14.52 13.17
CA MET A 192 0.23 14.26 12.40
C MET A 192 1.05 15.54 12.16
N VAL A 193 0.42 16.61 11.70
CA VAL A 193 1.05 17.92 11.49
C VAL A 193 1.65 18.49 12.77
N LYS A 194 1.05 18.20 13.92
CA LYS A 194 1.56 18.66 15.22
C LYS A 194 2.77 17.86 15.72
N HIS A 195 2.81 16.56 15.44
CA HIS A 195 3.74 15.64 16.14
C HIS A 195 4.87 15.11 15.29
N TYR A 196 4.85 15.34 13.98
CA TYR A 196 5.85 14.86 13.04
C TYR A 196 6.39 16.01 12.22
N THR A 197 7.57 15.81 11.61
CA THR A 197 8.25 16.80 10.78
C THR A 197 8.80 16.13 9.54
N TYR A 198 8.75 16.81 8.40
CA TYR A 198 9.33 16.31 7.16
C TYR A 198 10.85 16.12 7.30
N ASP A 199 11.36 15.00 6.75
CA ASP A 199 12.79 14.68 6.80
C ASP A 199 13.49 15.08 5.52
N ASP A 200 14.09 16.26 5.52
CA ASP A 200 14.88 16.80 4.39
C ASP A 200 16.20 16.03 4.15
N ARG A 201 16.57 15.10 5.04
CA ARG A 201 17.78 14.28 4.89
C ARG A 201 17.50 12.97 4.14
N TYR A 202 16.23 12.62 3.99
CA TYR A 202 15.79 11.40 3.28
C TYR A 202 16.43 10.13 3.85
N ALA A 203 16.51 10.01 5.18
CA ALA A 203 16.99 8.81 5.83
C ALA A 203 16.12 7.59 5.44
N ASP A 204 16.69 6.40 5.31
CA ASP A 204 15.96 5.20 4.88
C ASP A 204 14.74 4.91 5.74
N ALA A 205 14.85 5.09 7.07
CA ALA A 205 13.74 4.92 8.01
C ALA A 205 12.58 5.91 7.74
N SER A 206 12.83 7.06 7.12
CA SER A 206 11.82 8.09 6.86
C SER A 206 10.81 7.70 5.78
N TYR A 207 11.12 6.67 4.98
CA TYR A 207 10.23 6.14 3.95
C TYR A 207 9.15 5.19 4.49
N SER A 208 9.18 4.85 5.78
CA SER A 208 8.19 4.01 6.46
C SER A 208 7.45 4.79 7.55
N PHE A 209 6.24 4.37 7.87
CA PHE A 209 5.50 4.88 9.02
C PHE A 209 6.24 4.66 10.35
N THR A 210 7.11 3.64 10.42
CA THR A 210 7.92 3.34 11.61
C THR A 210 8.90 4.48 11.92
N GLY A 211 9.48 5.10 10.90
CA GLY A 211 10.34 6.27 11.06
C GLY A 211 9.63 7.45 11.72
N LEU A 212 8.39 7.72 11.31
CA LEU A 212 7.55 8.73 11.98
C LEU A 212 7.27 8.35 13.43
N LEU A 213 6.96 7.09 13.71
CA LEU A 213 6.66 6.65 15.07
C LEU A 213 7.88 6.72 15.98
N ASP A 214 9.08 6.38 15.50
CA ASP A 214 10.29 6.26 16.32
C ASP A 214 11.11 7.54 16.36
N TYR A 215 11.32 8.19 15.21
CA TYR A 215 12.20 9.36 15.07
C TYR A 215 11.45 10.68 14.88
N LYS A 216 10.11 10.64 14.77
CA LYS A 216 9.25 11.81 14.52
C LYS A 216 9.51 12.50 13.18
N LYS A 217 10.16 11.82 12.26
CA LYS A 217 10.52 12.32 10.93
C LYS A 217 10.11 11.33 9.86
N GLY A 218 9.66 11.84 8.71
CA GLY A 218 9.29 11.03 7.57
C GLY A 218 9.20 11.83 6.29
N VAL A 219 9.20 11.14 5.18
CA VAL A 219 8.91 11.70 3.85
C VAL A 219 7.47 11.36 3.45
N CYS A 220 7.03 11.80 2.28
CA CYS A 220 5.64 11.66 1.81
C CYS A 220 5.08 10.23 1.95
N LYS A 221 5.88 9.20 1.63
CA LYS A 221 5.48 7.79 1.76
C LYS A 221 5.18 7.43 3.23
N GLY A 222 6.07 7.75 4.15
CA GLY A 222 5.86 7.51 5.59
C GLY A 222 4.63 8.24 6.12
N TYR A 223 4.42 9.50 5.72
CA TYR A 223 3.22 10.28 6.07
C TYR A 223 1.94 9.63 5.54
N ALA A 224 1.89 9.26 4.27
CA ALA A 224 0.71 8.63 3.66
C ALA A 224 0.38 7.28 4.31
N GLU A 225 1.40 6.47 4.60
CA GLU A 225 1.24 5.18 5.27
C GLU A 225 0.72 5.35 6.70
N LEU A 226 1.33 6.23 7.51
CA LEU A 226 0.88 6.47 8.89
C LEU A 226 -0.55 6.99 8.93
N PHE A 227 -0.88 7.95 8.06
CA PHE A 227 -2.22 8.49 7.96
C PHE A 227 -3.24 7.39 7.59
N ARG A 228 -2.91 6.55 6.61
CA ARG A 228 -3.75 5.42 6.20
C ARG A 228 -3.99 4.43 7.35
N LEU A 229 -2.94 4.06 8.07
CA LEU A 229 -3.04 3.13 9.20
C LEU A 229 -3.85 3.72 10.37
N MET A 230 -3.67 5.01 10.69
CA MET A 230 -4.48 5.69 11.71
C MET A 230 -5.96 5.79 11.29
N CYS A 231 -6.24 6.06 10.00
CA CYS A 231 -7.60 6.07 9.48
C CYS A 231 -8.22 4.66 9.50
N LEU A 232 -7.47 3.63 9.14
CA LEU A 232 -7.89 2.23 9.25
C LEU A 232 -8.29 1.89 10.69
N GLN A 233 -7.44 2.22 11.66
CA GLN A 233 -7.72 2.03 13.09
C GLN A 233 -8.95 2.83 13.57
N ALA A 234 -9.26 3.95 12.93
CA ALA A 234 -10.45 4.77 13.21
C ALA A 234 -11.73 4.26 12.51
N GLY A 235 -11.65 3.15 11.76
CA GLY A 235 -12.75 2.56 10.99
C GLY A 235 -13.05 3.32 9.69
N ILE A 236 -12.05 3.96 9.07
CA ILE A 236 -12.22 4.74 7.84
C ILE A 236 -11.37 4.10 6.72
N ARG A 237 -12.04 3.64 5.66
CA ARG A 237 -11.35 3.15 4.47
C ARG A 237 -10.51 4.27 3.86
N THR A 238 -9.20 4.07 3.85
CA THR A 238 -8.23 5.03 3.32
C THR A 238 -7.19 4.27 2.49
N GLU A 239 -6.83 4.84 1.37
CA GLU A 239 -5.88 4.28 0.42
C GLU A 239 -4.77 5.29 0.17
N SER A 240 -3.53 4.81 0.03
CA SER A 240 -2.42 5.63 -0.46
C SER A 240 -2.53 5.78 -1.97
N VAL A 241 -2.17 6.94 -2.46
CA VAL A 241 -2.18 7.29 -3.90
C VAL A 241 -0.77 7.76 -4.25
N THR A 242 -0.20 7.19 -5.28
CA THR A 242 1.10 7.59 -5.83
C THR A 242 0.89 8.38 -7.13
N GLY A 243 1.67 9.40 -7.35
CA GLY A 243 1.65 10.20 -8.55
C GLY A 243 2.79 11.22 -8.56
N LEU A 244 2.63 12.28 -9.31
CA LEU A 244 3.57 13.38 -9.37
C LEU A 244 3.03 14.58 -8.59
N ALA A 245 3.91 15.32 -7.95
CA ALA A 245 3.58 16.61 -7.35
C ALA A 245 4.62 17.67 -7.74
N THR A 246 4.21 18.95 -7.66
CA THR A 246 5.06 20.11 -7.92
C THR A 246 5.06 21.06 -6.74
N SER A 247 6.03 21.96 -6.66
CA SER A 247 6.10 23.00 -5.63
C SER A 247 4.99 24.05 -5.73
N GLY A 248 4.30 24.13 -6.88
CA GLY A 248 3.21 25.08 -7.09
C GLY A 248 2.51 24.94 -8.45
N PRO A 249 1.35 25.58 -8.61
CA PRO A 249 0.61 25.57 -9.87
C PRO A 249 1.46 26.14 -11.02
N GLY A 250 1.51 25.40 -12.12
CA GLY A 250 2.28 25.83 -13.31
C GLY A 250 3.78 25.61 -13.23
N GLN A 251 4.31 25.10 -12.11
CA GLN A 251 5.70 24.67 -12.01
C GLN A 251 5.89 23.33 -12.74
N GLN A 252 7.09 23.09 -13.25
CA GLN A 252 7.45 21.86 -13.99
C GLN A 252 8.47 21.01 -13.22
N ASP A 253 8.60 21.23 -11.93
CA ASP A 253 9.47 20.52 -11.00
C ASP A 253 8.79 19.27 -10.45
N TYR A 254 8.36 18.36 -11.36
CA TYR A 254 7.64 17.17 -11.01
C TYR A 254 8.48 16.16 -10.23
N GLU A 255 7.95 15.71 -9.10
CA GLU A 255 8.55 14.67 -8.26
C GLU A 255 7.55 13.58 -7.96
N LEU A 256 8.05 12.34 -7.80
CA LEU A 256 7.24 11.24 -7.27
C LEU A 256 6.78 11.60 -5.86
N HIS A 257 5.48 11.51 -5.66
CA HIS A 257 4.85 11.88 -4.40
C HIS A 257 3.73 10.92 -4.03
N MET A 258 3.48 10.83 -2.71
CA MET A 258 2.43 9.98 -2.18
C MET A 258 1.53 10.79 -1.25
N TRP A 259 0.23 10.66 -1.47
CA TRP A 259 -0.84 11.23 -0.65
C TRP A 259 -1.89 10.17 -0.34
N SER A 260 -3.06 10.58 0.17
CA SER A 260 -4.11 9.64 0.57
C SER A 260 -5.47 10.03 0.07
N ARG A 261 -6.36 9.04 -0.11
CA ARG A 261 -7.80 9.25 -0.28
C ARG A 261 -8.57 8.45 0.77
N SER A 262 -9.56 9.07 1.38
CA SER A 262 -10.42 8.45 2.39
C SER A 262 -11.87 8.38 1.92
N LYS A 263 -12.54 7.24 2.11
CA LYS A 263 -13.95 7.05 1.76
C LYS A 263 -14.83 7.46 2.95
N ILE A 264 -15.57 8.55 2.81
CA ILE A 264 -16.42 9.11 3.87
C ILE A 264 -17.85 9.16 3.36
N ASN A 265 -18.76 8.47 4.03
CA ASN A 265 -20.16 8.38 3.63
C ASN A 265 -20.31 7.99 2.14
N GLY A 266 -19.55 7.01 1.71
CA GLY A 266 -19.57 6.50 0.33
C GLY A 266 -18.78 7.31 -0.71
N LYS A 267 -18.29 8.51 -0.39
CA LYS A 267 -17.57 9.41 -1.32
C LYS A 267 -16.09 9.49 -0.98
N TRP A 268 -15.23 9.56 -2.00
CA TRP A 268 -13.79 9.74 -1.85
C TRP A 268 -13.40 11.20 -1.66
N TYR A 269 -12.50 11.43 -0.70
CA TYR A 269 -11.88 12.71 -0.41
C TYR A 269 -10.37 12.55 -0.30
N TYR A 270 -9.63 13.45 -0.89
CA TYR A 270 -8.17 13.46 -0.95
C TYR A 270 -7.59 14.31 0.18
N THR A 271 -6.50 13.84 0.73
CA THR A 271 -5.74 14.53 1.79
C THR A 271 -4.25 14.32 1.55
N ASP A 272 -3.50 15.41 1.55
CA ASP A 272 -2.05 15.36 1.59
C ASP A 272 -1.54 15.92 2.91
N VAL A 273 -1.15 15.04 3.80
CA VAL A 273 -0.67 15.42 5.13
C VAL A 273 0.72 16.04 5.06
N THR A 274 1.55 15.61 4.11
CA THR A 274 2.89 16.15 3.87
C THR A 274 2.82 17.62 3.48
N PHE A 275 1.97 17.95 2.51
CA PHE A 275 1.78 19.35 2.08
C PHE A 275 1.07 20.20 3.13
N ASN A 276 0.16 19.60 3.92
CA ASN A 276 -0.45 20.30 5.05
C ASN A 276 0.58 20.64 6.14
N ASP A 277 1.52 19.73 6.42
CA ASP A 277 2.63 19.96 7.36
C ASP A 277 3.57 21.05 6.85
N GLY A 278 4.06 20.94 5.62
CA GLY A 278 4.97 21.92 5.01
C GLY A 278 4.37 23.32 4.87
N ALA A 279 3.07 23.42 4.59
CA ALA A 279 2.36 24.69 4.47
C ALA A 279 1.87 25.27 5.81
N GLY A 280 1.93 24.49 6.91
CA GLY A 280 1.33 24.87 8.18
C GLY A 280 -0.18 25.15 8.09
N SER A 281 -0.87 24.48 7.17
CA SER A 281 -2.27 24.73 6.85
C SER A 281 -3.01 23.45 6.46
N ASN A 282 -4.34 23.53 6.39
CA ASN A 282 -5.20 22.39 5.98
C ASN A 282 -5.70 22.50 4.54
N GLN A 283 -4.94 23.15 3.66
CA GLN A 283 -5.41 23.43 2.30
C GLN A 283 -5.55 22.18 1.40
N PHE A 284 -4.92 21.05 1.80
CA PHE A 284 -5.02 19.76 1.12
C PHE A 284 -5.74 18.72 1.99
N LEU A 285 -6.71 19.13 2.79
CA LEU A 285 -7.44 18.26 3.70
C LEU A 285 -8.89 18.02 3.23
N LEU A 286 -9.25 16.74 3.02
CA LEU A 286 -10.61 16.31 2.68
C LEU A 286 -11.21 17.04 1.46
N LEU A 287 -10.45 17.13 0.39
CA LEU A 287 -10.90 17.74 -0.85
C LEU A 287 -11.51 16.69 -1.80
N PRO A 288 -12.63 16.95 -2.47
CA PRO A 288 -13.06 16.13 -3.58
C PRO A 288 -12.04 16.18 -4.73
N ALA A 289 -11.96 15.14 -5.57
CA ALA A 289 -10.95 15.00 -6.63
C ALA A 289 -10.79 16.26 -7.49
N LYS A 290 -11.89 16.81 -7.99
CA LYS A 290 -11.89 18.03 -8.84
C LYS A 290 -11.19 19.21 -8.15
N ARG A 291 -11.38 19.38 -6.83
CA ARG A 291 -10.73 20.48 -6.09
C ARG A 291 -9.28 20.15 -5.74
N PHE A 292 -8.96 18.90 -5.46
CA PHE A 292 -7.62 18.48 -5.10
C PHE A 292 -6.67 18.64 -6.29
N TYR A 293 -6.97 18.00 -7.40
CA TYR A 293 -6.17 18.08 -8.63
C TYR A 293 -6.27 19.46 -9.32
N GLY A 294 -7.43 20.12 -9.24
CA GLY A 294 -7.62 21.45 -9.78
C GLY A 294 -6.80 22.56 -9.11
N LYS A 295 -6.11 22.27 -8.00
CA LYS A 295 -5.12 23.18 -7.41
C LYS A 295 -3.81 23.23 -8.18
N GLY A 296 -3.54 22.26 -9.08
CA GLY A 296 -2.34 22.23 -9.91
C GLY A 296 -1.04 21.85 -9.17
N TYR A 297 -1.15 21.17 -8.03
CA TYR A 297 0.00 20.66 -7.29
C TYR A 297 0.22 19.15 -7.48
N HIS A 298 -0.85 18.41 -7.74
CA HIS A 298 -0.84 16.94 -7.78
C HIS A 298 -1.34 16.44 -9.13
N TYR A 299 -0.68 15.41 -9.65
CA TYR A 299 -1.00 14.78 -10.93
C TYR A 299 -0.95 13.27 -10.78
N LEU A 300 -1.94 12.57 -11.31
CA LEU A 300 -1.88 11.11 -11.40
C LEU A 300 -0.83 10.72 -12.46
N GLN A 301 -0.04 9.71 -12.16
CA GLN A 301 0.84 9.11 -13.16
C GLN A 301 -0.06 8.39 -14.18
N GLN A 302 0.03 8.77 -15.43
CA GLN A 302 -0.68 8.14 -16.56
C GLN A 302 -0.06 6.81 -16.91
#